data_c25db9e6c20873b367c1f9f34abace70
#
_entry.id   c25db9e6c20873b367c1f9f34abace70
#
_cell.length_a   1.000
_cell.length_b   1.000
_cell.length_c   1.000
_cell.angle_alpha   90.00
_cell.angle_beta   90.00
_cell.angle_gamma   90.00
#
_symmetry.space_group_name_H-M   'P 1'
#
loop_
_entity.id
_entity.type
_entity.pdbx_description
1 polymer ?
#
loop_
_entity_poly.entity_id
_entity_poly.type
_entity_poly.pdbx_seq_one_letter_code
_entity_poly.pdbx_strand_id
1 'polypeptide(L)'
;MSWIFRLFFVSVAVPVTLTTNALAQWSIGQPGTREPPPGQNRYVYLVMSDPLPGREFDFNDGYQNMHMGDLVQLPGWTGAQRFRLVPDVMPHNIQPLYRRGNLIIWDQEGTDLEKLRSDANAAIAGGKSRLIPGFDYGPDGGVRATYQVIGARMTRPDGRKPFIPDYVDNKTPRPNRYIMLDFIEPIAGVSDSVFEAALGKRVNEVLALSGWMAAQPFRFATPPPSARPTSLAFTKYLVIWETEGSHAQELQNTLIAATKVGEVKALATDPATAQSSWWVTTSPFITKDDFQR
;
A
#
# COMPACT_ATOMS: atom_id res chain seq x y z
N MET A 1 -39.25 18.14 -65.42
CA MET A 1 -38.88 19.07 -64.30
C MET A 1 -38.85 18.30 -63.04
N SER A 2 -37.62 17.95 -62.58
CA SER A 2 -37.41 17.12 -61.40
C SER A 2 -36.64 17.97 -60.38
N TRP A 3 -37.27 18.20 -59.26
CA TRP A 3 -36.70 18.94 -58.13
C TRP A 3 -36.08 17.97 -57.15
N ILE A 4 -34.73 18.00 -57.00
CA ILE A 4 -33.98 17.21 -56.04
C ILE A 4 -33.80 18.08 -54.76
N PHE A 5 -34.45 17.71 -53.69
CA PHE A 5 -34.20 18.27 -52.34
C PHE A 5 -32.95 17.61 -51.77
N ARG A 6 -31.88 18.40 -51.56
CA ARG A 6 -30.72 18.00 -50.77
C ARG A 6 -30.95 18.37 -49.32
N LEU A 7 -31.11 17.35 -48.48
CA LEU A 7 -31.08 17.49 -47.02
C LEU A 7 -29.62 17.61 -46.57
N PHE A 8 -29.27 18.75 -45.97
CA PHE A 8 -28.02 18.90 -45.25
C PHE A 8 -28.21 18.44 -43.82
N PHE A 9 -27.55 17.34 -43.41
CA PHE A 9 -27.41 16.98 -42.00
C PHE A 9 -26.23 17.76 -41.42
N VAL A 10 -26.53 18.69 -40.55
CA VAL A 10 -25.54 19.35 -39.71
C VAL A 10 -25.34 18.46 -38.47
N SER A 11 -24.23 17.72 -38.44
CA SER A 11 -23.81 16.99 -37.22
C SER A 11 -23.22 17.98 -36.25
N VAL A 12 -23.94 18.30 -35.21
CA VAL A 12 -23.42 19.03 -34.05
C VAL A 12 -22.69 18.02 -33.16
N ALA A 13 -21.36 18.00 -33.24
CA ALA A 13 -20.55 17.28 -32.28
C ALA A 13 -20.56 18.03 -30.94
N VAL A 14 -21.28 17.50 -29.96
CA VAL A 14 -21.22 17.98 -28.58
C VAL A 14 -19.96 17.39 -27.98
N PRO A 15 -18.98 18.20 -27.55
CA PRO A 15 -17.82 17.66 -26.84
C PRO A 15 -18.28 17.13 -25.48
N VAL A 16 -18.24 15.81 -25.33
CA VAL A 16 -18.37 15.17 -24.02
C VAL A 16 -17.06 15.41 -23.26
N THR A 17 -17.00 16.47 -22.51
CA THR A 17 -15.96 16.64 -21.49
C THR A 17 -16.21 15.61 -20.38
N LEU A 18 -15.57 14.47 -20.49
CA LEU A 18 -15.45 13.52 -19.37
C LEU A 18 -14.66 14.22 -18.29
N THR A 19 -15.37 14.73 -17.29
CA THR A 19 -14.76 15.25 -16.06
C THR A 19 -14.15 14.06 -15.32
N THR A 20 -12.82 13.99 -15.32
CA THR A 20 -11.99 12.99 -14.62
C THR A 20 -12.06 13.07 -13.10
N ASN A 21 -12.95 13.89 -12.54
CA ASN A 21 -13.09 14.10 -11.10
C ASN A 21 -13.81 12.97 -10.34
N ALA A 22 -14.37 11.97 -11.03
CA ALA A 22 -15.10 10.90 -10.34
C ALA A 22 -14.19 9.77 -9.80
N LEU A 23 -12.91 9.72 -10.19
CA LEU A 23 -11.99 8.66 -9.76
C LEU A 23 -11.28 8.95 -8.43
N ALA A 24 -11.18 10.21 -8.03
CA ALA A 24 -10.48 10.62 -6.82
C ALA A 24 -11.21 10.25 -5.52
N GLN A 25 -12.52 10.10 -5.56
CA GLN A 25 -13.34 9.83 -4.35
C GLN A 25 -13.27 8.38 -3.84
N TRP A 26 -12.74 7.44 -4.61
CA TRP A 26 -12.79 6.01 -4.26
C TRP A 26 -11.50 5.44 -3.68
N SER A 27 -10.44 6.23 -3.65
CA SER A 27 -9.18 5.85 -3.02
C SER A 27 -9.14 6.13 -1.52
N ILE A 28 -10.23 6.65 -0.97
CA ILE A 28 -10.34 6.93 0.46
C ILE A 28 -10.38 5.61 1.22
N GLY A 29 -9.36 5.37 2.01
CA GLY A 29 -9.31 4.23 2.93
C GLY A 29 -8.29 3.15 2.62
N GLN A 30 -7.28 3.44 1.77
CA GLN A 30 -6.13 2.56 1.58
C GLN A 30 -4.84 3.35 1.62
N PRO A 31 -3.84 2.88 2.38
CA PRO A 31 -2.51 3.45 2.32
C PRO A 31 -1.96 3.44 0.89
N GLY A 32 -1.31 4.50 0.49
CA GLY A 32 -0.66 4.58 -0.81
C GLY A 32 -1.59 4.86 -2.00
N THR A 33 -2.87 5.14 -1.84
CA THR A 33 -3.81 5.25 -2.97
C THR A 33 -4.20 6.67 -3.36
N ARG A 34 -3.91 7.67 -2.51
CA ARG A 34 -4.25 9.06 -2.78
C ARG A 34 -3.22 9.71 -3.69
N GLU A 35 -3.64 10.43 -4.72
CA GLU A 35 -2.71 11.24 -5.52
C GLU A 35 -2.18 12.42 -4.68
N PRO A 36 -0.86 12.64 -4.66
CA PRO A 36 -0.30 13.78 -3.95
C PRO A 36 -0.68 15.09 -4.63
N PRO A 37 -0.76 16.20 -3.88
CA PRO A 37 -0.84 17.51 -4.47
C PRO A 37 0.29 17.77 -5.48
N PRO A 38 0.08 18.60 -6.51
CA PRO A 38 1.11 18.92 -7.49
C PRO A 38 2.43 19.37 -6.83
N GLY A 39 3.53 18.80 -7.29
CA GLY A 39 4.87 19.10 -6.78
C GLY A 39 5.25 18.41 -5.48
N GLN A 40 4.39 17.58 -4.92
CA GLN A 40 4.72 16.74 -3.76
C GLN A 40 4.96 15.30 -4.17
N ASN A 41 5.86 14.65 -3.45
CA ASN A 41 6.05 13.20 -3.53
C ASN A 41 5.14 12.52 -2.52
N ARG A 42 4.81 11.29 -2.81
CA ARG A 42 4.05 10.45 -1.91
C ARG A 42 4.88 9.25 -1.49
N TYR A 43 4.76 8.93 -0.22
CA TYR A 43 5.50 7.84 0.38
C TYR A 43 4.56 6.96 1.22
N VAL A 44 4.95 5.71 1.39
CA VAL A 44 4.43 4.86 2.47
C VAL A 44 5.56 4.56 3.43
N TYR A 45 5.27 4.70 4.72
CA TYR A 45 6.17 4.31 5.79
C TYR A 45 5.62 3.06 6.46
N LEU A 46 6.35 1.97 6.31
CA LEU A 46 6.01 0.66 6.87
C LEU A 46 6.67 0.50 8.24
N VAL A 47 5.90 0.05 9.22
CA VAL A 47 6.41 -0.39 10.52
C VAL A 47 5.89 -1.78 10.79
N MET A 48 6.78 -2.77 10.78
CA MET A 48 6.48 -4.14 11.16
C MET A 48 7.03 -4.40 12.54
N SER A 49 6.20 -4.87 13.45
CA SER A 49 6.57 -5.02 14.87
C SER A 49 5.75 -6.08 15.57
N ASP A 50 6.22 -6.48 16.73
CA ASP A 50 5.47 -7.30 17.67
C ASP A 50 5.35 -6.57 19.01
N PRO A 51 4.31 -6.84 19.79
CA PRO A 51 4.23 -6.41 21.17
C PRO A 51 5.28 -7.12 22.01
N LEU A 52 5.66 -6.49 23.11
CA LEU A 52 6.36 -7.21 24.18
C LEU A 52 5.47 -8.34 24.70
N PRO A 53 6.02 -9.51 25.05
CA PRO A 53 5.24 -10.63 25.57
C PRO A 53 4.32 -10.23 26.75
N GLY A 54 3.04 -10.58 26.61
CA GLY A 54 2.01 -10.23 27.62
C GLY A 54 1.54 -8.78 27.59
N ARG A 55 1.99 -7.96 26.62
CA ARG A 55 1.59 -6.56 26.47
C ARG A 55 0.79 -6.30 25.18
N GLU A 56 0.17 -7.34 24.62
CA GLU A 56 -0.59 -7.28 23.36
C GLU A 56 -1.75 -6.28 23.45
N PHE A 57 -2.44 -6.26 24.58
CA PHE A 57 -3.55 -5.34 24.81
C PHE A 57 -3.04 -3.88 24.80
N ASP A 58 -2.04 -3.57 25.60
CA ASP A 58 -1.47 -2.23 25.71
C ASP A 58 -0.91 -1.72 24.40
N PHE A 59 -0.25 -2.62 23.62
CA PHE A 59 0.27 -2.34 22.30
C PHE A 59 -0.86 -1.98 21.33
N ASN A 60 -1.93 -2.78 21.30
CA ASN A 60 -3.05 -2.55 20.39
C ASN A 60 -3.81 -1.28 20.74
N ASP A 61 -4.08 -1.06 22.03
CA ASP A 61 -4.75 0.13 22.54
C ASP A 61 -3.92 1.40 22.25
N GLY A 62 -2.62 1.33 22.55
CA GLY A 62 -1.69 2.44 22.31
C GLY A 62 -1.60 2.84 20.86
N TYR A 63 -1.56 1.89 19.94
CA TYR A 63 -1.59 2.20 18.51
C TYR A 63 -2.93 2.79 18.10
N GLN A 64 -4.04 2.09 18.40
CA GLN A 64 -5.35 2.41 17.88
C GLN A 64 -5.89 3.73 18.43
N ASN A 65 -5.76 3.93 19.71
CA ASN A 65 -6.43 5.03 20.42
C ASN A 65 -5.53 6.23 20.73
N MET A 66 -4.23 6.12 20.44
CA MET A 66 -3.29 7.20 20.73
C MET A 66 -2.36 7.50 19.55
N HIS A 67 -1.42 6.61 19.26
CA HIS A 67 -0.27 6.90 18.41
C HIS A 67 -0.64 7.18 16.95
N MET A 68 -1.59 6.43 16.40
CA MET A 68 -2.06 6.68 15.03
C MET A 68 -2.70 8.06 14.91
N GLY A 69 -3.56 8.42 15.87
CA GLY A 69 -4.18 9.74 15.91
C GLY A 69 -3.18 10.88 16.09
N ASP A 70 -2.17 10.68 16.94
CA ASP A 70 -1.15 11.70 17.18
C ASP A 70 -0.32 11.98 15.92
N LEU A 71 0.09 10.94 15.18
CA LEU A 71 0.96 11.10 14.01
C LEU A 71 0.22 11.63 12.78
N VAL A 72 -1.01 11.20 12.50
CA VAL A 72 -1.75 11.71 11.31
C VAL A 72 -2.10 13.19 11.42
N GLN A 73 -1.96 13.80 12.58
CA GLN A 73 -2.12 15.25 12.76
C GLN A 73 -0.86 16.04 12.38
N LEU A 74 0.28 15.38 12.23
CA LEU A 74 1.51 16.06 11.82
C LEU A 74 1.46 16.46 10.34
N PRO A 75 2.11 17.58 9.98
CA PRO A 75 2.24 17.96 8.58
C PRO A 75 2.84 16.84 7.73
N GLY A 76 2.20 16.56 6.59
CA GLY A 76 2.65 15.55 5.64
C GLY A 76 2.33 14.09 6.03
N TRP A 77 1.73 13.84 7.19
CA TRP A 77 1.20 12.52 7.56
C TRP A 77 -0.30 12.51 7.27
N THR A 78 -0.72 11.78 6.24
CA THR A 78 -2.05 11.91 5.67
C THR A 78 -2.99 10.77 6.01
N GLY A 79 -2.45 9.64 6.44
CA GLY A 79 -3.27 8.51 6.86
C GLY A 79 -2.47 7.36 7.44
N ALA A 80 -3.18 6.44 8.08
CA ALA A 80 -2.60 5.23 8.64
C ALA A 80 -3.59 4.07 8.67
N GLN A 81 -3.07 2.85 8.54
CA GLN A 81 -3.86 1.63 8.68
C GLN A 81 -3.02 0.51 9.29
N ARG A 82 -3.68 -0.33 10.09
CA ARG A 82 -3.07 -1.50 10.74
C ARG A 82 -3.51 -2.79 10.10
N PHE A 83 -2.58 -3.73 10.11
CA PHE A 83 -2.76 -5.07 9.56
C PHE A 83 -2.12 -6.10 10.49
N ARG A 84 -2.59 -7.35 10.38
CA ARG A 84 -2.03 -8.52 11.03
C ARG A 84 -1.52 -9.48 9.97
N LEU A 85 -0.38 -10.09 10.23
CA LEU A 85 0.18 -11.12 9.38
C LEU A 85 -0.77 -12.32 9.27
N VAL A 86 -0.88 -12.89 8.08
CA VAL A 86 -1.55 -14.18 7.82
C VAL A 86 -0.48 -15.25 7.72
N PRO A 87 -0.13 -15.94 8.81
CA PRO A 87 1.08 -16.77 8.88
C PRO A 87 1.04 -17.98 7.97
N ASP A 88 -0.15 -18.55 7.73
CA ASP A 88 -0.32 -19.81 7.01
C ASP A 88 -0.16 -19.68 5.49
N VAL A 89 -0.09 -18.46 4.97
CA VAL A 89 0.03 -18.16 3.53
C VAL A 89 1.45 -17.74 3.16
N MET A 90 2.39 -17.88 4.08
CA MET A 90 3.76 -17.41 3.86
C MET A 90 4.54 -18.35 2.96
N PRO A 91 5.22 -17.84 1.91
CA PRO A 91 6.24 -18.59 1.21
C PRO A 91 7.30 -19.09 2.20
N HIS A 92 7.81 -20.29 1.99
CA HIS A 92 8.75 -20.95 2.91
C HIS A 92 10.09 -20.23 3.10
N ASN A 93 10.40 -19.24 2.27
CA ASN A 93 11.67 -18.51 2.24
C ASN A 93 11.60 -17.08 2.83
N ILE A 94 10.54 -16.73 3.55
CA ILE A 94 10.44 -15.41 4.17
C ILE A 94 11.53 -15.23 5.23
N GLN A 95 12.27 -14.14 5.10
CA GLN A 95 13.28 -13.75 6.09
C GLN A 95 12.62 -13.45 7.46
N PRO A 96 13.27 -13.82 8.57
CA PRO A 96 12.70 -13.71 9.91
C PRO A 96 12.14 -12.33 10.26
N LEU A 97 12.69 -11.27 9.70
CA LEU A 97 12.29 -9.90 9.99
C LEU A 97 10.92 -9.52 9.41
N TYR A 98 10.51 -10.14 8.31
CA TYR A 98 9.16 -9.96 7.77
C TYR A 98 8.11 -10.86 8.45
N ARG A 99 8.50 -11.65 9.45
CA ARG A 99 7.60 -12.49 10.26
C ARG A 99 7.00 -11.76 11.46
N ARG A 100 7.11 -10.42 11.52
CA ARG A 100 6.43 -9.66 12.56
C ARG A 100 4.92 -9.77 12.39
N GLY A 101 4.22 -9.96 13.50
CA GLY A 101 2.77 -10.20 13.50
C GLY A 101 1.93 -8.98 13.17
N ASN A 102 2.47 -7.78 13.34
CA ASN A 102 1.76 -6.52 13.12
C ASN A 102 2.48 -5.64 12.10
N LEU A 103 1.69 -5.01 11.23
CA LEU A 103 2.13 -4.03 10.25
C LEU A 103 1.28 -2.77 10.40
N ILE A 104 1.92 -1.63 10.39
CA ILE A 104 1.27 -0.35 10.21
C ILE A 104 1.82 0.26 8.92
N ILE A 105 0.94 0.74 8.08
CA ILE A 105 1.28 1.52 6.88
C ILE A 105 0.81 2.94 7.12
N TRP A 106 1.74 3.86 7.00
CA TRP A 106 1.51 5.30 7.09
C TRP A 106 1.61 5.91 5.71
N ASP A 107 0.63 6.72 5.34
CA ASP A 107 0.70 7.57 4.17
C ASP A 107 1.39 8.88 4.52
N GLN A 108 2.33 9.28 3.67
CA GLN A 108 3.08 10.53 3.82
C GLN A 108 3.13 11.28 2.49
N GLU A 109 3.02 12.60 2.57
CA GLU A 109 3.14 13.51 1.42
C GLU A 109 4.11 14.64 1.75
N GLY A 110 4.99 14.97 0.82
CA GLY A 110 5.94 16.06 1.01
C GLY A 110 7.03 16.11 -0.04
N THR A 111 7.78 17.19 -0.05
CA THR A 111 8.95 17.37 -0.93
C THR A 111 10.25 16.91 -0.29
N ASP A 112 10.26 16.79 1.04
CA ASP A 112 11.44 16.48 1.84
C ASP A 112 11.13 15.37 2.86
N LEU A 113 11.59 14.15 2.56
CA LEU A 113 11.39 12.99 3.40
C LEU A 113 12.13 13.09 4.74
N GLU A 114 13.30 13.70 4.77
CA GLU A 114 14.06 13.87 6.02
C GLU A 114 13.36 14.84 6.97
N LYS A 115 12.74 15.88 6.41
CA LYS A 115 11.90 16.77 7.20
C LYS A 115 10.69 16.05 7.81
N LEU A 116 9.98 15.22 7.04
CA LEU A 116 8.85 14.42 7.54
C LEU A 116 9.27 13.53 8.73
N ARG A 117 10.45 12.92 8.64
CA ARG A 117 11.03 12.08 9.71
C ARG A 117 11.44 12.90 10.92
N SER A 118 12.12 14.04 10.71
CA SER A 118 12.58 14.88 11.80
C SER A 118 11.41 15.48 12.57
N ASP A 119 10.34 15.88 11.88
CA ASP A 119 9.12 16.42 12.49
C ASP A 119 8.43 15.36 13.37
N ALA A 120 8.35 14.10 12.91
CA ALA A 120 7.82 13.00 13.71
C ALA A 120 8.67 12.70 14.94
N ASN A 121 10.00 12.64 14.78
CA ASN A 121 10.91 12.44 15.90
C ASN A 121 10.82 13.58 16.93
N ALA A 122 10.73 14.83 16.47
CA ALA A 122 10.54 15.98 17.34
C ALA A 122 9.19 15.95 18.07
N ALA A 123 8.12 15.50 17.41
CA ALA A 123 6.81 15.34 18.02
C ALA A 123 6.84 14.26 19.14
N ILE A 124 7.53 13.15 18.90
CA ILE A 124 7.71 12.08 19.89
C ILE A 124 8.55 12.61 21.08
N ALA A 125 9.69 13.22 20.80
CA ALA A 125 10.57 13.76 21.84
C ALA A 125 9.91 14.88 22.66
N GLY A 126 9.05 15.69 22.02
CA GLY A 126 8.29 16.76 22.67
C GLY A 126 6.98 16.31 23.33
N GLY A 127 6.67 15.02 23.36
CA GLY A 127 5.47 14.46 23.97
C GLY A 127 4.17 14.74 23.23
N LYS A 128 4.24 15.27 21.99
CA LYS A 128 3.08 15.50 21.13
C LYS A 128 2.57 14.20 20.50
N SER A 129 3.45 13.23 20.31
CA SER A 129 3.09 11.87 19.95
C SER A 129 3.54 10.93 21.06
N ARG A 130 2.56 10.22 21.59
CA ARG A 130 2.78 9.33 22.73
C ARG A 130 3.50 8.06 22.29
N LEU A 131 4.42 7.58 23.13
CA LEU A 131 5.02 6.28 22.93
C LEU A 131 3.96 5.19 23.10
N ILE A 132 4.11 4.12 22.34
CA ILE A 132 3.16 2.98 22.34
C ILE A 132 3.53 2.09 23.54
N PRO A 133 2.65 1.94 24.53
CA PRO A 133 2.88 0.98 25.60
C PRO A 133 2.98 -0.44 25.04
N GLY A 134 3.91 -1.23 25.54
CA GLY A 134 4.10 -2.60 25.07
C GLY A 134 4.79 -2.75 23.71
N PHE A 135 5.23 -1.66 23.08
CA PHE A 135 6.09 -1.73 21.89
C PHE A 135 7.53 -2.02 22.30
N ASP A 136 8.18 -2.93 21.58
CA ASP A 136 9.61 -3.15 21.76
C ASP A 136 10.43 -2.06 21.06
N TYR A 137 10.96 -1.13 21.84
CA TYR A 137 11.85 -0.06 21.34
C TYR A 137 13.32 -0.51 21.25
N GLY A 138 13.61 -1.76 21.54
CA GLY A 138 14.93 -2.35 21.39
C GLY A 138 15.42 -2.39 19.95
N PRO A 139 16.68 -2.83 19.73
CA PRO A 139 17.28 -2.90 18.40
C PRO A 139 16.48 -3.73 17.40
N ASP A 140 15.85 -4.78 17.89
CA ASP A 140 15.11 -5.75 17.07
C ASP A 140 13.58 -5.57 17.16
N GLY A 141 13.11 -4.54 17.87
CA GLY A 141 11.69 -4.35 18.19
C GLY A 141 10.80 -3.99 16.99
N GLY A 142 11.37 -3.59 15.87
CA GLY A 142 10.58 -3.28 14.67
C GLY A 142 11.41 -3.06 13.43
N VAL A 143 10.86 -3.47 12.31
CA VAL A 143 11.40 -3.19 10.97
C VAL A 143 10.70 -1.96 10.41
N ARG A 144 11.46 -1.01 9.89
CA ARG A 144 10.95 0.24 9.35
C ARG A 144 11.51 0.50 7.97
N ALA A 145 10.64 0.80 7.02
CA ALA A 145 11.01 1.12 5.65
C ALA A 145 10.13 2.22 5.08
N THR A 146 10.71 3.08 4.26
CA THR A 146 9.96 4.08 3.51
C THR A 146 10.12 3.82 2.02
N TYR A 147 9.01 3.79 1.32
CA TYR A 147 8.95 3.62 -0.11
C TYR A 147 8.23 4.80 -0.75
N GLN A 148 8.75 5.28 -1.86
CA GLN A 148 8.12 6.32 -2.68
C GLN A 148 7.21 5.70 -3.71
N VAL A 149 6.02 6.26 -3.90
CA VAL A 149 5.10 5.88 -4.97
C VAL A 149 5.74 6.08 -6.34
N ILE A 150 5.65 5.08 -7.20
CA ILE A 150 6.03 5.16 -8.60
C ILE A 150 4.83 4.83 -9.48
N GLY A 151 4.44 5.77 -10.35
CA GLY A 151 3.28 5.60 -11.21
C GLY A 151 1.93 5.70 -10.49
N ALA A 152 0.86 5.57 -11.26
CA ALA A 152 -0.50 5.61 -10.73
C ALA A 152 -0.88 4.28 -10.08
N ARG A 153 -1.82 4.34 -9.13
CA ARG A 153 -2.50 3.14 -8.64
C ARG A 153 -3.28 2.50 -9.79
N MET A 154 -3.05 1.22 -9.99
CA MET A 154 -3.73 0.43 -11.02
C MET A 154 -4.88 -0.35 -10.40
N THR A 155 -5.99 -0.45 -11.13
CA THR A 155 -7.20 -1.19 -10.74
C THR A 155 -7.56 -2.21 -11.80
N ARG A 156 -8.43 -3.14 -11.46
CA ARG A 156 -8.91 -4.15 -12.40
C ARG A 156 -9.42 -3.54 -13.71
N PRO A 157 -9.11 -4.18 -14.87
CA PRO A 157 -9.52 -3.68 -16.18
C PRO A 157 -11.04 -3.64 -16.40
N ASP A 158 -11.80 -4.50 -15.74
CA ASP A 158 -13.26 -4.59 -15.87
C ASP A 158 -14.02 -3.45 -15.17
N GLY A 159 -13.28 -2.51 -14.56
CA GLY A 159 -13.86 -1.39 -13.83
C GLY A 159 -14.66 -1.80 -12.59
N ARG A 160 -14.63 -3.10 -12.23
CA ARG A 160 -15.20 -3.55 -10.96
C ARG A 160 -14.51 -2.79 -9.84
N LYS A 161 -15.25 -1.89 -9.27
CA LYS A 161 -14.79 -1.21 -8.06
C LYS A 161 -14.64 -2.28 -6.99
N PRO A 162 -13.53 -2.25 -6.20
CA PRO A 162 -13.47 -3.05 -5.00
C PRO A 162 -14.79 -2.80 -4.27
N PHE A 163 -15.49 -3.86 -3.88
CA PHE A 163 -16.64 -3.72 -3.01
C PHE A 163 -16.11 -3.17 -1.69
N ILE A 164 -16.05 -1.86 -1.62
CA ILE A 164 -15.93 -1.13 -0.39
C ILE A 164 -17.39 -0.84 -0.06
N PRO A 165 -18.06 -1.60 0.82
CA PRO A 165 -19.32 -1.14 1.39
C PRO A 165 -18.98 0.24 1.94
N ASP A 166 -19.83 1.21 1.62
CA ASP A 166 -19.67 2.56 2.11
C ASP A 166 -19.24 2.50 3.57
N TYR A 167 -18.19 3.23 3.91
CA TYR A 167 -17.72 3.38 5.29
C TYR A 167 -18.75 4.16 6.11
N VAL A 168 -19.95 3.61 6.18
CA VAL A 168 -21.00 4.15 7.05
C VAL A 168 -20.69 3.79 8.49
N ASP A 169 -19.84 2.76 8.70
CA ASP A 169 -19.43 2.34 10.03
C ASP A 169 -17.93 1.98 10.04
N ASN A 170 -17.10 2.96 10.46
CA ASN A 170 -15.67 2.76 10.70
C ASN A 170 -15.36 1.76 11.84
N LYS A 171 -16.37 1.16 12.46
CA LYS A 171 -16.24 0.36 13.67
C LYS A 171 -16.11 -1.13 13.41
N THR A 172 -16.45 -1.61 12.23
CA THR A 172 -16.39 -3.05 11.94
C THR A 172 -15.20 -3.36 11.02
N PRO A 173 -14.14 -4.01 11.52
CA PRO A 173 -13.09 -4.56 10.67
C PRO A 173 -13.73 -5.50 9.66
N ARG A 174 -13.42 -5.35 8.37
CA ARG A 174 -13.93 -6.26 7.35
C ARG A 174 -13.16 -7.56 7.41
N PRO A 175 -13.79 -8.68 7.74
CA PRO A 175 -13.10 -9.93 8.02
C PRO A 175 -12.37 -10.54 6.82
N ASN A 176 -12.58 -10.04 5.60
CA ASN A 176 -12.10 -10.70 4.38
C ASN A 176 -11.30 -9.77 3.45
N ARG A 177 -10.67 -8.74 3.98
CA ARG A 177 -9.84 -7.85 3.20
C ARG A 177 -8.38 -8.09 3.49
N TYR A 178 -7.67 -8.53 2.46
CA TYR A 178 -6.24 -8.81 2.55
C TYR A 178 -5.47 -7.84 1.67
N ILE A 179 -4.27 -7.54 2.09
CA ILE A 179 -3.23 -7.00 1.23
C ILE A 179 -2.09 -7.99 1.13
N MET A 180 -1.44 -8.02 -0.02
CA MET A 180 -0.16 -8.68 -0.18
C MET A 180 0.93 -7.62 -0.36
N LEU A 181 1.99 -7.69 0.42
CA LEU A 181 3.22 -6.95 0.22
C LEU A 181 4.17 -7.84 -0.58
N ASP A 182 4.57 -7.37 -1.74
CA ASP A 182 5.49 -8.06 -2.64
C ASP A 182 6.80 -7.26 -2.72
N PHE A 183 7.81 -7.71 -1.99
CA PHE A 183 9.14 -7.10 -1.94
C PHE A 183 10.00 -7.67 -3.05
N ILE A 184 10.48 -6.81 -3.93
CA ILE A 184 11.08 -7.22 -5.19
C ILE A 184 12.44 -6.57 -5.40
N GLU A 185 13.47 -7.41 -5.60
CA GLU A 185 14.79 -6.97 -6.03
C GLU A 185 15.03 -7.44 -7.48
N PRO A 186 15.30 -6.54 -8.43
CA PRO A 186 15.68 -6.94 -9.78
C PRO A 186 17.01 -7.71 -9.78
N ILE A 187 17.16 -8.64 -10.71
CA ILE A 187 18.49 -9.25 -10.95
C ILE A 187 19.49 -8.19 -11.42
N ALA A 188 20.74 -8.39 -11.08
CA ALA A 188 21.82 -7.47 -11.47
C ALA A 188 21.85 -7.26 -12.99
N GLY A 189 22.07 -6.00 -13.41
CA GLY A 189 22.18 -5.61 -14.81
C GLY A 189 20.86 -5.21 -15.49
N VAL A 190 19.70 -5.40 -14.86
CA VAL A 190 18.43 -4.89 -15.37
C VAL A 190 18.28 -3.42 -15.00
N SER A 191 18.07 -2.55 -16.00
CA SER A 191 17.84 -1.12 -15.74
C SER A 191 16.45 -0.87 -15.13
N ASP A 192 16.31 0.20 -14.36
CA ASP A 192 15.05 0.57 -13.70
C ASP A 192 13.90 0.71 -14.70
N SER A 193 14.14 1.38 -15.83
CA SER A 193 13.11 1.59 -16.84
C SER A 193 12.61 0.28 -17.47
N VAL A 194 13.50 -0.67 -17.70
CA VAL A 194 13.14 -2.00 -18.24
C VAL A 194 12.36 -2.78 -17.17
N PHE A 195 12.83 -2.74 -15.92
CA PHE A 195 12.16 -3.44 -14.83
C PHE A 195 10.76 -2.86 -14.55
N GLU A 196 10.63 -1.55 -14.45
CA GLU A 196 9.35 -0.89 -14.17
C GLU A 196 8.33 -1.08 -15.31
N ALA A 197 8.78 -1.12 -16.55
CA ALA A 197 7.91 -1.47 -17.69
C ALA A 197 7.41 -2.93 -17.59
N ALA A 198 8.28 -3.87 -17.20
CA ALA A 198 7.89 -5.26 -16.97
C ALA A 198 6.96 -5.40 -15.76
N LEU A 199 7.25 -4.68 -14.67
CA LEU A 199 6.41 -4.62 -13.47
C LEU A 199 5.00 -4.13 -13.79
N GLY A 200 4.87 -3.05 -14.56
CA GLY A 200 3.57 -2.53 -15.00
C GLY A 200 2.76 -3.55 -15.79
N LYS A 201 3.40 -4.32 -16.67
CA LYS A 201 2.74 -5.42 -17.41
C LYS A 201 2.26 -6.51 -16.46
N ARG A 202 3.14 -6.98 -15.55
CA ARG A 202 2.79 -7.99 -14.57
C ARG A 202 1.62 -7.55 -13.69
N VAL A 203 1.60 -6.28 -13.28
CA VAL A 203 0.49 -5.75 -12.48
C VAL A 203 -0.83 -5.90 -13.23
N ASN A 204 -0.89 -5.54 -14.51
CA ASN A 204 -2.11 -5.70 -15.30
C ASN A 204 -2.51 -7.17 -15.47
N GLU A 205 -1.55 -8.08 -15.68
CA GLU A 205 -1.81 -9.52 -15.79
C GLU A 205 -2.39 -10.07 -14.47
N VAL A 206 -1.84 -9.69 -13.32
CA VAL A 206 -2.35 -10.11 -12.00
C VAL A 206 -3.73 -9.52 -11.72
N LEU A 207 -3.96 -8.25 -12.06
CA LEU A 207 -5.27 -7.61 -11.87
C LEU A 207 -6.37 -8.20 -12.75
N ALA A 208 -6.04 -8.96 -13.78
CA ALA A 208 -7.02 -9.74 -14.56
C ALA A 208 -7.51 -10.98 -13.81
N LEU A 209 -6.76 -11.47 -12.81
CA LEU A 209 -7.16 -12.62 -12.01
C LEU A 209 -8.31 -12.28 -11.05
N SER A 210 -9.14 -13.27 -10.75
CA SER A 210 -10.22 -13.11 -9.78
C SER A 210 -9.69 -12.81 -8.39
N GLY A 211 -10.32 -11.85 -7.69
CA GLY A 211 -9.96 -11.45 -6.33
C GLY A 211 -8.82 -10.44 -6.21
N TRP A 212 -8.10 -10.14 -7.29
CA TRP A 212 -7.07 -9.09 -7.31
C TRP A 212 -7.69 -7.78 -7.78
N MET A 213 -7.74 -6.78 -6.89
CA MET A 213 -8.57 -5.59 -7.07
C MET A 213 -7.78 -4.36 -7.50
N ALA A 214 -6.66 -4.13 -6.87
CA ALA A 214 -5.79 -3.00 -7.16
C ALA A 214 -4.34 -3.29 -6.79
N ALA A 215 -3.43 -2.49 -7.33
CA ALA A 215 -2.03 -2.53 -7.00
C ALA A 215 -1.41 -1.13 -7.06
N GLN A 216 -0.51 -0.87 -6.14
CA GLN A 216 0.31 0.32 -6.13
C GLN A 216 1.77 -0.09 -6.07
N PRO A 217 2.59 0.23 -7.08
CA PRO A 217 4.02 0.02 -7.04
C PRO A 217 4.74 1.18 -6.37
N PHE A 218 5.86 0.85 -5.72
CA PHE A 218 6.72 1.76 -5.00
C PHE A 218 8.19 1.43 -5.24
N ARG A 219 9.04 2.44 -5.05
CA ARG A 219 10.50 2.31 -5.02
C ARG A 219 11.02 2.67 -3.64
N PHE A 220 12.04 1.97 -3.17
CA PHE A 220 12.68 2.27 -1.90
C PHE A 220 13.21 3.71 -1.89
N ALA A 221 12.77 4.50 -0.92
CA ALA A 221 12.98 5.94 -0.96
C ALA A 221 14.34 6.36 -0.39
N THR A 222 14.79 5.74 0.71
CA THR A 222 16.12 6.01 1.32
C THR A 222 16.29 5.08 2.52
N PRO A 223 17.47 4.51 2.75
CA PRO A 223 17.74 3.83 4.01
C PRO A 223 17.58 4.83 5.16
N PRO A 224 16.96 4.44 6.28
CA PRO A 224 16.92 5.31 7.46
C PRO A 224 18.34 5.68 7.86
N PRO A 225 18.62 6.95 8.21
CA PRO A 225 19.97 7.41 8.55
C PRO A 225 20.55 6.69 9.79
N SER A 226 19.72 6.15 10.60
CA SER A 226 20.04 5.22 11.68
C SER A 226 19.80 3.78 11.23
N ALA A 227 20.14 3.44 9.98
CA ALA A 227 20.13 2.03 9.61
C ALA A 227 21.00 1.31 10.63
N ARG A 228 20.37 0.87 11.71
CA ARG A 228 20.94 -0.19 12.52
C ARG A 228 21.29 -1.25 11.51
N PRO A 229 22.42 -1.90 11.60
CA PRO A 229 22.76 -2.97 10.69
C PRO A 229 21.75 -4.09 10.92
N THR A 230 20.53 -3.87 10.47
CA THR A 230 19.59 -4.93 10.25
C THR A 230 20.17 -5.65 9.04
N SER A 231 20.46 -6.90 9.19
CA SER A 231 20.94 -7.81 8.16
C SER A 231 19.97 -7.95 6.96
N LEU A 232 18.98 -7.09 6.86
CA LEU A 232 17.99 -6.98 5.81
C LEU A 232 18.36 -5.86 4.85
N ALA A 233 18.79 -6.25 3.68
CA ALA A 233 18.66 -5.42 2.53
C ALA A 233 17.16 -5.27 2.22
N PHE A 234 16.60 -4.07 2.41
CA PHE A 234 15.29 -3.76 1.85
C PHE A 234 15.38 -3.86 0.33
N THR A 235 14.40 -4.51 -0.27
CA THR A 235 14.33 -4.63 -1.71
C THR A 235 14.07 -3.29 -2.37
N LYS A 236 14.57 -3.13 -3.59
CA LYS A 236 14.45 -1.88 -4.35
C LYS A 236 13.01 -1.49 -4.65
N TYR A 237 12.13 -2.48 -4.83
CA TYR A 237 10.72 -2.26 -5.13
C TYR A 237 9.82 -2.97 -4.14
N LEU A 238 8.64 -2.39 -3.97
CA LEU A 238 7.51 -2.94 -3.25
C LEU A 238 6.26 -2.79 -4.12
N VAL A 239 5.42 -3.80 -4.16
CA VAL A 239 4.04 -3.66 -4.63
C VAL A 239 3.10 -3.96 -3.46
N ILE A 240 2.18 -3.06 -3.21
CA ILE A 240 1.06 -3.31 -2.31
C ILE A 240 -0.12 -3.71 -3.18
N TRP A 241 -0.54 -4.96 -3.03
CA TRP A 241 -1.69 -5.51 -3.70
C TRP A 241 -2.90 -5.47 -2.78
N GLU A 242 -4.03 -5.01 -3.29
CA GLU A 242 -5.31 -5.07 -2.62
C GLU A 242 -6.11 -6.23 -3.20
N THR A 243 -6.68 -7.03 -2.33
CA THR A 243 -7.40 -8.22 -2.74
C THR A 243 -8.75 -8.31 -2.05
N GLU A 244 -9.65 -9.04 -2.68
CA GLU A 244 -10.97 -9.38 -2.15
C GLU A 244 -11.18 -10.88 -2.30
N GLY A 245 -11.49 -11.56 -1.20
CA GLY A 245 -11.70 -13.01 -1.21
C GLY A 245 -11.90 -13.57 0.19
N SER A 246 -12.32 -14.83 0.24
CA SER A 246 -12.57 -15.52 1.51
C SER A 246 -11.28 -15.94 2.22
N HIS A 247 -10.24 -16.28 1.43
CA HIS A 247 -8.99 -16.81 1.95
C HIS A 247 -7.78 -16.33 1.16
N ALA A 248 -6.80 -15.78 1.82
CA ALA A 248 -5.54 -15.34 1.21
C ALA A 248 -4.80 -16.49 0.51
N GLN A 249 -4.91 -17.72 1.03
CA GLN A 249 -4.31 -18.91 0.42
C GLN A 249 -4.87 -19.22 -0.98
N GLU A 250 -6.17 -19.02 -1.20
CA GLU A 250 -6.79 -19.23 -2.52
C GLU A 250 -6.24 -18.23 -3.54
N LEU A 251 -6.13 -16.96 -3.14
CA LEU A 251 -5.54 -15.90 -3.96
C LEU A 251 -4.08 -16.20 -4.31
N GLN A 252 -3.30 -16.65 -3.34
CA GLN A 252 -1.91 -17.07 -3.55
C GLN A 252 -1.82 -18.26 -4.52
N ASN A 253 -2.67 -19.26 -4.36
CA ASN A 253 -2.70 -20.43 -5.23
C ASN A 253 -3.09 -20.05 -6.66
N THR A 254 -4.05 -19.12 -6.83
CA THR A 254 -4.45 -18.60 -8.14
C THR A 254 -3.29 -17.90 -8.84
N LEU A 255 -2.55 -17.05 -8.11
CA LEU A 255 -1.36 -16.37 -8.65
C LEU A 255 -0.26 -17.37 -9.07
N ILE A 256 0.01 -18.36 -8.22
CA ILE A 256 0.99 -19.41 -8.52
C ILE A 256 0.59 -20.18 -9.78
N ALA A 257 -0.67 -20.61 -9.88
CA ALA A 257 -1.19 -21.34 -11.03
C ALA A 257 -1.09 -20.52 -12.32
N ALA A 258 -1.52 -19.27 -12.31
CA ALA A 258 -1.45 -18.36 -13.45
C ALA A 258 0.00 -18.09 -13.88
N THR A 259 0.92 -17.97 -12.93
CA THR A 259 2.35 -17.83 -13.23
C THR A 259 2.91 -19.09 -13.86
N LYS A 260 2.53 -20.28 -13.37
CA LYS A 260 3.00 -21.57 -13.88
C LYS A 260 2.57 -21.83 -15.32
N VAL A 261 1.36 -21.41 -15.70
CA VAL A 261 0.84 -21.58 -17.08
C VAL A 261 1.18 -20.40 -18.00
N GLY A 262 1.87 -19.36 -17.51
CA GLY A 262 2.34 -18.22 -18.28
C GLY A 262 1.31 -17.13 -18.53
N GLU A 263 0.14 -17.19 -17.88
CA GLU A 263 -0.86 -16.10 -17.88
C GLU A 263 -0.33 -14.85 -17.15
N VAL A 264 0.44 -15.06 -16.09
CA VAL A 264 1.19 -14.02 -15.39
C VAL A 264 2.67 -14.26 -15.62
N LYS A 265 3.34 -13.29 -16.23
CA LYS A 265 4.78 -13.41 -16.51
C LYS A 265 5.61 -13.24 -15.25
N ALA A 266 6.61 -14.09 -15.08
CA ALA A 266 7.60 -13.92 -14.05
C ALA A 266 8.43 -12.65 -14.31
N LEU A 267 8.75 -11.92 -13.24
CA LEU A 267 9.70 -10.82 -13.31
C LEU A 267 11.14 -11.35 -13.21
N ALA A 268 12.06 -10.60 -13.79
CA ALA A 268 13.50 -10.85 -13.64
C ALA A 268 13.94 -10.40 -12.25
N THR A 269 13.61 -11.19 -11.24
CA THR A 269 13.87 -10.90 -9.82
C THR A 269 14.93 -11.83 -9.24
N ASP A 270 15.67 -11.33 -8.27
CA ASP A 270 16.56 -12.17 -7.48
C ASP A 270 15.74 -13.05 -6.51
N PRO A 271 15.68 -14.37 -6.72
CA PRO A 271 14.87 -15.26 -5.91
C PRO A 271 15.34 -15.36 -4.45
N ALA A 272 16.58 -14.97 -4.16
CA ALA A 272 17.12 -14.98 -2.81
C ALA A 272 16.56 -13.82 -1.94
N THR A 273 16.11 -12.76 -2.58
CA THR A 273 15.66 -11.53 -1.92
C THR A 273 14.17 -11.22 -2.15
N ALA A 274 13.57 -11.75 -3.23
CA ALA A 274 12.16 -11.56 -3.51
C ALA A 274 11.29 -12.27 -2.46
N GLN A 275 10.37 -11.51 -1.84
CA GLN A 275 9.54 -12.00 -0.74
C GLN A 275 8.14 -11.43 -0.82
N SER A 276 7.14 -12.26 -0.54
CA SER A 276 5.75 -11.84 -0.43
C SER A 276 5.20 -12.17 0.94
N SER A 277 4.36 -11.30 1.48
CA SER A 277 3.68 -11.52 2.75
C SER A 277 2.22 -11.08 2.67
N TRP A 278 1.34 -11.83 3.33
CA TRP A 278 -0.08 -11.58 3.36
C TRP A 278 -0.50 -11.00 4.70
N TRP A 279 -1.38 -10.01 4.64
CA TRP A 279 -1.82 -9.25 5.80
C TRP A 279 -3.33 -9.05 5.75
N VAL A 280 -3.98 -9.24 6.88
CA VAL A 280 -5.41 -8.93 7.05
C VAL A 280 -5.56 -7.58 7.73
N THR A 281 -6.49 -6.78 7.25
CA THR A 281 -6.81 -5.47 7.84
C THR A 281 -7.37 -5.64 9.26
N THR A 282 -6.85 -4.92 10.24
CA THR A 282 -7.28 -4.97 11.64
C THR A 282 -7.80 -3.63 12.17
N SER A 283 -7.68 -2.56 11.39
CA SER A 283 -8.25 -1.26 11.74
C SER A 283 -8.87 -0.59 10.51
N PRO A 284 -9.77 0.38 10.69
CA PRO A 284 -10.09 1.30 9.61
C PRO A 284 -8.84 2.05 9.17
N PHE A 285 -8.87 2.59 7.96
CA PHE A 285 -7.93 3.61 7.55
C PHE A 285 -8.32 4.90 8.24
N ILE A 286 -7.41 5.49 8.97
CA ILE A 286 -7.62 6.74 9.66
C ILE A 286 -6.86 7.87 8.97
N THR A 287 -7.48 9.04 8.99
CA THR A 287 -6.92 10.27 8.44
C THR A 287 -7.00 11.39 9.47
N LYS A 288 -6.44 12.54 9.13
CA LYS A 288 -6.54 13.75 9.97
C LYS A 288 -7.99 14.16 10.25
N ASP A 289 -8.89 13.94 9.29
CA ASP A 289 -10.29 14.36 9.39
C ASP A 289 -11.06 13.57 10.45
N ASP A 290 -10.61 12.36 10.78
CA ASP A 290 -11.23 11.53 11.82
C ASP A 290 -11.05 12.09 13.24
N PHE A 291 -10.12 13.03 13.43
CA PHE A 291 -9.78 13.64 14.71
C PHE A 291 -10.15 15.13 14.81
N GLN A 292 -10.80 15.69 13.80
CA GLN A 292 -11.22 17.11 13.79
C GLN A 292 -12.63 17.34 14.35
N ARG A 293 -13.18 16.38 15.10
CA ARG A 293 -14.52 16.47 15.69
C ARG A 293 -14.51 17.09 17.09
#